data_ede294013adcf64a78c18f503da23304
#
_entry.id   ede294013adcf64a78c18f503da23304
#
_cell.length_a   1.000
_cell.length_b   1.000
_cell.length_c   1.000
_cell.angle_alpha   90.00
_cell.angle_beta   90.00
_cell.angle_gamma   90.00
#
_symmetry.space_group_name_H-M   'P 1'
#
loop_
_entity.id
_entity.type
_entity.pdbx_description
1 polymer ?
#
loop_
_entity_poly.entity_id
_entity_poly.type
_entity_poly.pdbx_seq_one_letter_code
_entity_poly.pdbx_strand_id
1 'polypeptide(L)'
;MKFWLFLIEGALLTIAAVAGVWAFQIWQEPEAIKPGGCQETISVGKSVNGIDITACRLIGSAIDSDNALLVVGTVHGDEPDGKRVVDELMTQAVASDTEIWVLRDANPDGAELVTRRNANGVDLNRNFPVKWVASDPMARTYSGPSPASEPETLALMNAVETIKPKRIVVFHQPYAQIDCPPERPATISDRLSQLTGYKSECIPGEKSGSPTNSYTGTFTIWVNSTFPETTAVTFELGLTTMQAKIETIANALRVLAADQ
;
A
#
# COMPACT_ATOMS: atom_id res chain seq x y z
N MET A 1 51.94 32.79 43.88
CA MET A 1 52.06 31.59 43.01
C MET A 1 50.99 30.50 43.20
N LYS A 2 50.16 30.53 44.25
CA LYS A 2 49.13 29.49 44.49
C LYS A 2 47.73 29.79 43.88
N PHE A 3 47.45 31.00 43.49
CA PHE A 3 46.14 31.43 42.95
C PHE A 3 45.91 31.07 41.49
N TRP A 4 46.95 30.85 40.69
CA TRP A 4 46.87 30.52 39.30
C TRP A 4 46.67 29.03 39.01
N LEU A 5 47.02 28.15 39.93
CA LEU A 5 46.85 26.71 39.78
C LEU A 5 45.36 26.29 39.84
N PHE A 6 44.57 26.95 40.70
CA PHE A 6 43.13 26.63 40.83
C PHE A 6 42.27 27.02 39.62
N LEU A 7 42.68 28.06 38.87
CA LEU A 7 41.97 28.49 37.66
C LEU A 7 42.22 27.58 36.47
N ILE A 8 43.37 26.93 36.39
CA ILE A 8 43.73 25.99 35.32
C ILE A 8 43.03 24.66 35.52
N GLU A 9 42.93 24.16 36.74
CA GLU A 9 42.21 22.91 37.03
C GLU A 9 40.69 23.03 36.82
N GLY A 10 40.09 24.17 37.16
CA GLY A 10 38.66 24.42 36.91
C GLY A 10 38.33 24.50 35.41
N ALA A 11 39.23 25.10 34.62
CA ALA A 11 39.04 25.22 33.18
C ALA A 11 39.21 23.86 32.46
N LEU A 12 40.10 23.01 32.88
CA LEU A 12 40.32 21.69 32.31
C LEU A 12 39.16 20.73 32.64
N LEU A 13 38.58 20.80 33.85
CA LEU A 13 37.42 19.99 34.22
C LEU A 13 36.14 20.40 33.45
N THR A 14 35.94 21.70 33.21
CA THR A 14 34.81 22.16 32.43
C THR A 14 34.93 21.80 30.94
N ILE A 15 36.11 21.88 30.35
CA ILE A 15 36.37 21.47 28.96
C ILE A 15 36.19 19.94 28.81
N ALA A 16 36.62 19.13 29.76
CA ALA A 16 36.43 17.70 29.74
C ALA A 16 34.93 17.29 29.85
N ALA A 17 34.17 18.02 30.72
CA ALA A 17 32.73 17.79 30.87
C ALA A 17 31.95 18.17 29.62
N VAL A 18 32.27 19.31 29.00
CA VAL A 18 31.64 19.75 27.75
C VAL A 18 31.99 18.82 26.57
N ALA A 19 33.27 18.42 26.45
CA ALA A 19 33.69 17.46 25.44
C ALA A 19 33.05 16.06 25.63
N GLY A 20 32.86 15.61 26.89
CA GLY A 20 32.15 14.38 27.21
C GLY A 20 30.67 14.42 26.83
N VAL A 21 29.98 15.54 27.05
CA VAL A 21 28.57 15.74 26.65
C VAL A 21 28.46 15.78 25.14
N TRP A 22 29.38 16.48 24.45
CA TRP A 22 29.38 16.51 22.97
C TRP A 22 29.73 15.16 22.35
N ALA A 23 30.66 14.41 22.92
CA ALA A 23 31.00 13.06 22.50
C ALA A 23 29.82 12.09 22.72
N PHE A 24 29.08 12.24 23.81
CA PHE A 24 27.88 11.42 24.06
C PHE A 24 26.70 11.73 23.10
N GLN A 25 26.56 12.99 22.69
CA GLN A 25 25.53 13.37 21.71
C GLN A 25 25.88 12.98 20.28
N ILE A 26 27.17 12.80 19.94
CA ILE A 26 27.60 12.41 18.60
C ILE A 26 27.55 10.88 18.40
N TRP A 27 27.50 10.10 19.47
CA TRP A 27 27.45 8.63 19.45
C TRP A 27 26.08 8.09 19.86
N GLN A 28 25.02 8.63 19.31
CA GLN A 28 23.83 7.80 19.11
C GLN A 28 24.11 6.97 17.85
N GLU A 29 24.42 5.69 18.07
CA GLU A 29 24.38 4.74 16.96
C GLU A 29 23.04 4.92 16.24
N PRO A 30 23.02 5.03 14.90
CA PRO A 30 21.75 5.06 14.17
C PRO A 30 20.95 3.85 14.65
N GLU A 31 19.70 4.07 15.10
CA GLU A 31 18.84 2.97 15.54
C GLU A 31 18.93 1.88 14.48
N ALA A 32 19.38 0.71 14.87
CA ALA A 32 19.50 -0.42 13.96
C ALA A 32 18.13 -0.64 13.32
N ILE A 33 18.06 -0.61 11.99
CA ILE A 33 16.84 -0.86 11.23
C ILE A 33 16.28 -2.19 11.74
N LYS A 34 15.12 -2.14 12.40
CA LYS A 34 14.48 -3.34 12.94
C LYS A 34 14.06 -4.21 11.76
N PRO A 35 14.27 -5.54 11.83
CA PRO A 35 13.84 -6.44 10.77
C PRO A 35 12.32 -6.28 10.56
N GLY A 36 11.91 -6.24 9.30
CA GLY A 36 10.51 -6.18 8.91
C GLY A 36 9.79 -7.52 9.05
N GLY A 37 8.61 -7.60 8.50
CA GLY A 37 7.76 -8.78 8.47
C GLY A 37 6.37 -8.54 9.06
N CYS A 38 5.63 -9.62 9.30
CA CYS A 38 4.28 -9.58 9.85
C CYS A 38 4.31 -9.61 11.38
N GLN A 39 3.65 -8.65 12.01
CA GLN A 39 3.31 -8.69 13.43
C GLN A 39 2.06 -9.53 13.69
N GLU A 40 1.12 -9.48 12.75
CA GLU A 40 -0.12 -10.22 12.77
C GLU A 40 -0.50 -10.64 11.35
N THR A 41 -1.13 -11.78 11.20
CA THR A 41 -1.67 -12.25 9.92
C THR A 41 -3.10 -12.71 10.13
N ILE A 42 -4.02 -12.19 9.31
CA ILE A 42 -5.42 -12.62 9.30
C ILE A 42 -5.74 -13.26 7.95
N SER A 43 -6.54 -14.34 7.97
CA SER A 43 -7.12 -14.89 6.74
C SER A 43 -8.35 -14.05 6.38
N VAL A 44 -8.38 -13.53 5.16
CA VAL A 44 -9.51 -12.75 4.66
C VAL A 44 -10.39 -13.55 3.69
N GLY A 45 -9.92 -14.71 3.25
CA GLY A 45 -10.66 -15.61 2.37
C GLY A 45 -9.75 -16.64 1.68
N LYS A 46 -10.29 -17.27 0.65
CA LYS A 46 -9.57 -18.25 -0.20
C LYS A 46 -9.82 -17.93 -1.66
N SER A 47 -8.87 -18.33 -2.51
CA SER A 47 -9.07 -18.31 -3.96
C SER A 47 -10.00 -19.44 -4.43
N VAL A 48 -10.33 -19.44 -5.70
CA VAL A 48 -11.13 -20.55 -6.33
C VAL A 48 -10.51 -21.91 -6.07
N ASN A 49 -9.19 -22.04 -6.15
CA ASN A 49 -8.49 -23.31 -5.92
C ASN A 49 -8.17 -23.57 -4.43
N GLY A 50 -8.68 -22.72 -3.51
CA GLY A 50 -8.58 -22.92 -2.07
C GLY A 50 -7.28 -22.40 -1.45
N ILE A 51 -6.48 -21.61 -2.17
CA ILE A 51 -5.28 -20.93 -1.63
C ILE A 51 -5.73 -19.83 -0.67
N ASP A 52 -5.12 -19.78 0.52
CA ASP A 52 -5.44 -18.77 1.51
C ASP A 52 -5.02 -17.37 1.03
N ILE A 53 -5.95 -16.41 1.13
CA ILE A 53 -5.71 -15.00 0.91
C ILE A 53 -5.61 -14.34 2.29
N THR A 54 -4.45 -13.75 2.57
CA THR A 54 -4.14 -13.21 3.89
C THR A 54 -3.77 -11.74 3.84
N ALA A 55 -4.11 -11.01 4.90
CA ALA A 55 -3.59 -9.68 5.15
C ALA A 55 -2.64 -9.72 6.36
N CYS A 56 -1.53 -9.01 6.24
CA CYS A 56 -0.47 -8.94 7.22
C CYS A 56 -0.34 -7.52 7.76
N ARG A 57 -0.41 -7.34 9.08
CA ARG A 57 -0.02 -6.09 9.74
C ARG A 57 1.48 -6.08 9.97
N LEU A 58 2.16 -5.02 9.52
CA LEU A 58 3.61 -4.95 9.56
C LEU A 58 4.15 -4.78 10.98
N ILE A 59 5.35 -5.32 11.23
CA ILE A 59 6.05 -5.17 12.52
C ILE A 59 6.30 -3.68 12.81
N GLY A 60 5.98 -3.27 14.03
CA GLY A 60 6.07 -1.89 14.50
C GLY A 60 4.78 -1.09 14.33
N SER A 61 3.81 -1.58 13.54
CA SER A 61 2.52 -0.91 13.37
C SER A 61 1.80 -0.71 14.71
N ALA A 62 1.13 0.45 14.82
CA ALA A 62 0.14 0.70 15.85
C ALA A 62 -0.97 -0.37 15.80
N ILE A 63 -1.73 -0.48 16.88
CA ILE A 63 -2.90 -1.35 16.96
C ILE A 63 -4.14 -0.47 17.01
N ASP A 64 -5.13 -0.78 16.18
CA ASP A 64 -6.41 -0.06 16.10
C ASP A 64 -6.22 1.46 15.87
N SER A 65 -5.33 1.80 14.96
CA SER A 65 -5.11 3.18 14.55
C SER A 65 -6.30 3.69 13.72
N ASP A 66 -6.78 4.90 14.06
CA ASP A 66 -7.80 5.58 13.24
C ASP A 66 -7.29 5.98 11.84
N ASN A 67 -6.04 5.61 11.47
CA ASN A 67 -5.38 6.04 10.26
C ASN A 67 -4.67 4.89 9.50
N ALA A 68 -5.20 3.67 9.57
CA ALA A 68 -4.63 2.51 8.92
C ALA A 68 -4.53 2.67 7.39
N LEU A 69 -3.39 2.26 6.83
CA LEU A 69 -3.15 2.12 5.40
C LEU A 69 -3.22 0.64 5.00
N LEU A 70 -4.05 0.29 4.03
CA LEU A 70 -4.03 -1.03 3.38
C LEU A 70 -3.34 -0.93 2.02
N VAL A 71 -2.34 -1.78 1.79
CA VAL A 71 -1.64 -1.91 0.51
C VAL A 71 -1.98 -3.25 -0.12
N VAL A 72 -2.55 -3.23 -1.33
CA VAL A 72 -2.89 -4.42 -2.10
C VAL A 72 -1.91 -4.58 -3.26
N GLY A 73 -1.14 -5.67 -3.26
CA GLY A 73 -0.04 -5.90 -4.20
C GLY A 73 -0.51 -6.34 -5.58
N THR A 74 -1.38 -7.33 -5.67
CA THR A 74 -1.80 -7.90 -6.96
C THR A 74 -3.28 -8.25 -6.95
N VAL A 75 -4.02 -7.75 -7.94
CA VAL A 75 -5.40 -8.14 -8.26
C VAL A 75 -5.43 -8.93 -9.57
N HIS A 76 -4.59 -8.57 -10.53
CA HIS A 76 -4.41 -9.29 -11.79
C HIS A 76 -3.11 -10.11 -11.74
N GLY A 77 -3.18 -11.41 -12.04
CA GLY A 77 -2.03 -12.29 -11.88
C GLY A 77 -0.89 -12.03 -12.87
N ASP A 78 -1.17 -11.36 -14.00
CA ASP A 78 -0.18 -10.92 -14.98
C ASP A 78 0.48 -9.55 -14.65
N GLU A 79 0.19 -8.98 -13.47
CA GLU A 79 0.70 -7.68 -12.98
C GLU A 79 1.56 -7.86 -11.71
N PRO A 80 2.76 -8.46 -11.77
CA PRO A 80 3.47 -8.98 -10.60
C PRO A 80 4.23 -7.91 -9.78
N ASP A 81 4.48 -6.71 -10.31
CA ASP A 81 5.38 -5.74 -9.67
C ASP A 81 4.81 -5.17 -8.36
N GLY A 82 3.47 -5.15 -8.20
CA GLY A 82 2.85 -4.76 -6.94
C GLY A 82 3.23 -5.68 -5.77
N LYS A 83 3.42 -6.99 -6.02
CA LYS A 83 3.95 -7.92 -4.99
C LYS A 83 5.37 -7.57 -4.58
N ARG A 84 6.20 -7.13 -5.53
CA ARG A 84 7.57 -6.69 -5.23
C ARG A 84 7.60 -5.43 -4.36
N VAL A 85 6.65 -4.51 -4.56
CA VAL A 85 6.51 -3.34 -3.67
C VAL A 85 6.12 -3.79 -2.26
N VAL A 86 5.18 -4.72 -2.12
CA VAL A 86 4.80 -5.27 -0.82
C VAL A 86 5.97 -5.99 -0.16
N ASP A 87 6.71 -6.84 -0.90
CA ASP A 87 7.88 -7.54 -0.39
C ASP A 87 8.94 -6.54 0.13
N GLU A 88 9.19 -5.46 -0.62
CA GLU A 88 10.12 -4.39 -0.20
C GLU A 88 9.59 -3.62 1.03
N LEU A 89 8.29 -3.33 1.06
CA LEU A 89 7.66 -2.67 2.21
C LEU A 89 7.81 -3.51 3.49
N MET A 90 7.81 -4.83 3.36
CA MET A 90 7.97 -5.77 4.48
C MET A 90 9.42 -5.97 4.94
N THR A 91 10.43 -5.39 4.27
CA THR A 91 11.84 -5.56 4.67
C THR A 91 12.20 -4.87 5.97
N GLN A 92 11.44 -3.85 6.38
CA GLN A 92 11.71 -3.01 7.53
C GLN A 92 10.46 -2.86 8.39
N ALA A 93 10.65 -2.72 9.71
CA ALA A 93 9.59 -2.32 10.63
C ALA A 93 9.12 -0.89 10.31
N VAL A 94 7.84 -0.62 10.55
CA VAL A 94 7.25 0.73 10.40
C VAL A 94 7.35 1.53 11.70
N ALA A 95 7.10 2.83 11.63
CA ALA A 95 7.05 3.68 12.81
C ALA A 95 5.86 3.29 13.72
N SER A 96 6.05 3.40 15.03
CA SER A 96 5.08 2.91 16.04
C SER A 96 3.76 3.70 16.11
N ASP A 97 3.69 4.85 15.43
CA ASP A 97 2.50 5.70 15.32
C ASP A 97 1.72 5.47 14.02
N THR A 98 2.17 4.53 13.19
CA THR A 98 1.53 4.18 11.92
C THR A 98 0.95 2.78 11.98
N GLU A 99 -0.10 2.52 11.21
CA GLU A 99 -0.64 1.17 10.99
C GLU A 99 -0.66 0.86 9.52
N ILE A 100 0.12 -0.16 9.10
CA ILE A 100 0.18 -0.62 7.72
C ILE A 100 -0.20 -2.08 7.67
N TRP A 101 -1.22 -2.37 6.88
CA TRP A 101 -1.62 -3.70 6.46
C TRP A 101 -1.22 -3.92 5.00
N VAL A 102 -0.76 -5.11 4.69
CA VAL A 102 -0.47 -5.52 3.32
C VAL A 102 -1.26 -6.78 2.96
N LEU A 103 -1.87 -6.78 1.79
CA LEU A 103 -2.44 -7.95 1.15
C LEU A 103 -1.61 -8.20 -0.12
N ARG A 104 -0.66 -9.13 -0.02
CA ARG A 104 0.36 -9.32 -1.04
C ARG A 104 -0.21 -9.79 -2.38
N ASP A 105 -1.16 -10.71 -2.33
CA ASP A 105 -1.74 -11.33 -3.51
C ASP A 105 -3.23 -11.60 -3.29
N ALA A 106 -4.09 -10.91 -4.03
CA ALA A 106 -5.53 -11.13 -3.99
C ALA A 106 -6.00 -12.15 -5.04
N ASN A 107 -5.12 -12.56 -5.96
CA ASN A 107 -5.42 -13.49 -7.03
C ASN A 107 -4.29 -14.52 -7.20
N PRO A 108 -4.06 -15.39 -6.20
CA PRO A 108 -2.95 -16.32 -6.24
C PRO A 108 -3.05 -17.33 -7.39
N ASP A 109 -4.25 -17.76 -7.75
CA ASP A 109 -4.47 -18.67 -8.89
C ASP A 109 -4.10 -18.02 -10.22
N GLY A 110 -4.52 -16.78 -10.43
CA GLY A 110 -4.16 -16.02 -11.62
C GLY A 110 -2.66 -15.72 -11.68
N ALA A 111 -2.03 -15.46 -10.53
CA ALA A 111 -0.60 -15.20 -10.42
C ALA A 111 0.24 -16.45 -10.76
N GLU A 112 -0.18 -17.63 -10.35
CA GLU A 112 0.47 -18.90 -10.71
C GLU A 112 0.43 -19.15 -12.22
N LEU A 113 -0.69 -18.81 -12.86
CA LEU A 113 -0.89 -18.99 -14.30
C LEU A 113 -0.43 -17.79 -15.14
N VAL A 114 0.04 -16.72 -14.50
CA VAL A 114 0.41 -15.44 -15.15
C VAL A 114 -0.74 -14.93 -16.03
N THR A 115 -1.96 -14.91 -15.48
CA THR A 115 -3.17 -14.44 -16.17
C THR A 115 -3.80 -13.26 -15.44
N ARG A 116 -4.43 -12.37 -16.21
CA ARG A 116 -5.19 -11.25 -15.62
C ARG A 116 -6.31 -11.75 -14.71
N ARG A 117 -7.04 -12.76 -15.16
CA ARG A 117 -8.25 -13.25 -14.53
C ARG A 117 -7.94 -14.25 -13.42
N ASN A 118 -8.92 -14.53 -12.55
CA ASN A 118 -8.83 -15.62 -11.59
C ASN A 118 -9.08 -16.99 -12.28
N ALA A 119 -9.09 -18.07 -11.50
CA ALA A 119 -9.27 -19.43 -12.01
C ALA A 119 -10.65 -19.68 -12.66
N ASN A 120 -11.68 -18.89 -12.32
CA ASN A 120 -12.99 -18.92 -12.99
C ASN A 120 -13.02 -18.11 -14.30
N GLY A 121 -11.91 -17.51 -14.68
CA GLY A 121 -11.82 -16.67 -15.87
C GLY A 121 -12.46 -15.29 -15.72
N VAL A 122 -12.62 -14.78 -14.50
CA VAL A 122 -13.23 -13.48 -14.17
C VAL A 122 -12.14 -12.43 -13.94
N ASP A 123 -12.34 -11.23 -14.48
CA ASP A 123 -11.57 -10.04 -14.12
C ASP A 123 -12.07 -9.52 -12.77
N LEU A 124 -11.31 -9.76 -11.70
CA LEU A 124 -11.69 -9.38 -10.35
C LEU A 124 -11.95 -7.88 -10.23
N ASN A 125 -11.19 -7.04 -10.97
CA ASN A 125 -11.38 -5.59 -10.99
C ASN A 125 -12.53 -5.14 -11.92
N ARG A 126 -13.49 -6.05 -12.18
CA ARG A 126 -14.79 -5.80 -12.80
C ARG A 126 -15.92 -6.49 -12.04
N ASN A 127 -15.61 -7.21 -10.95
CA ASN A 127 -16.55 -8.04 -10.22
C ASN A 127 -17.15 -7.39 -8.97
N PHE A 128 -16.70 -6.17 -8.58
CA PHE A 128 -17.23 -5.46 -7.41
C PHE A 128 -18.65 -4.92 -7.66
N PRO A 129 -19.52 -4.87 -6.61
CA PRO A 129 -20.96 -4.65 -6.81
C PRO A 129 -21.33 -3.23 -7.27
N VAL A 130 -20.56 -2.20 -6.90
CA VAL A 130 -20.90 -0.81 -7.28
C VAL A 130 -20.59 -0.57 -8.75
N LYS A 131 -21.57 -0.07 -9.48
CA LYS A 131 -21.50 0.14 -10.93
C LYS A 131 -21.13 -1.13 -11.72
N TRP A 132 -21.47 -2.31 -11.19
CA TRP A 132 -21.25 -3.56 -11.91
C TRP A 132 -22.09 -3.62 -13.19
N VAL A 133 -21.50 -4.11 -14.26
CA VAL A 133 -22.15 -4.31 -15.55
C VAL A 133 -21.79 -5.70 -16.07
N ALA A 134 -22.80 -6.47 -16.46
CA ALA A 134 -22.58 -7.77 -17.11
C ALA A 134 -21.80 -7.59 -18.42
N SER A 135 -20.80 -8.43 -18.63
CA SER A 135 -19.95 -8.42 -19.83
C SER A 135 -19.87 -9.81 -20.46
N ASP A 136 -19.41 -9.84 -21.72
CA ASP A 136 -19.22 -11.09 -22.45
C ASP A 136 -18.20 -12.00 -21.71
N PRO A 137 -18.52 -13.29 -21.43
CA PRO A 137 -17.57 -14.25 -20.84
C PRO A 137 -16.26 -14.40 -21.62
N MET A 138 -16.27 -14.13 -22.92
CA MET A 138 -15.07 -14.17 -23.77
C MET A 138 -14.23 -12.90 -23.69
N ALA A 139 -14.78 -11.80 -23.14
CA ALA A 139 -14.04 -10.54 -23.02
C ALA A 139 -12.88 -10.68 -22.03
N ARG A 140 -11.75 -10.04 -22.33
CA ARG A 140 -10.60 -9.96 -21.40
C ARG A 140 -10.99 -9.41 -20.03
N THR A 141 -12.02 -8.57 -19.97
CA THR A 141 -12.55 -7.90 -18.79
C THR A 141 -13.89 -8.51 -18.36
N TYR A 142 -14.04 -9.83 -18.44
CA TYR A 142 -15.26 -10.52 -17.99
C TYR A 142 -15.54 -10.25 -16.52
N SER A 143 -16.72 -9.69 -16.23
CA SER A 143 -17.13 -9.22 -14.91
C SER A 143 -17.70 -10.31 -13.99
N GLY A 144 -17.72 -11.57 -14.44
CA GLY A 144 -18.35 -12.68 -13.71
C GLY A 144 -19.86 -12.80 -13.99
N PRO A 145 -20.48 -13.88 -13.48
CA PRO A 145 -21.91 -14.16 -13.70
C PRO A 145 -22.82 -13.22 -12.88
N SER A 146 -22.31 -12.63 -11.82
CA SER A 146 -23.00 -11.65 -10.97
C SER A 146 -22.00 -10.78 -10.22
N PRO A 147 -22.42 -9.64 -9.66
CA PRO A 147 -21.54 -8.86 -8.79
C PRO A 147 -21.10 -9.70 -7.58
N ALA A 148 -19.83 -9.56 -7.20
CA ALA A 148 -19.20 -10.28 -6.09
C ALA A 148 -19.38 -11.81 -6.17
N SER A 149 -19.36 -12.38 -7.38
CA SER A 149 -19.44 -13.83 -7.59
C SER A 149 -18.16 -14.57 -7.20
N GLU A 150 -17.01 -13.87 -7.18
CA GLU A 150 -15.71 -14.50 -7.01
C GLU A 150 -15.25 -14.50 -5.55
N PRO A 151 -14.69 -15.62 -5.07
CA PRO A 151 -14.20 -15.72 -3.70
C PRO A 151 -13.08 -14.71 -3.40
N GLU A 152 -12.23 -14.41 -4.37
CA GLU A 152 -11.19 -13.39 -4.25
C GLU A 152 -11.75 -11.98 -4.13
N THR A 153 -12.84 -11.67 -4.82
CA THR A 153 -13.58 -10.39 -4.66
C THR A 153 -14.13 -10.29 -3.23
N LEU A 154 -14.76 -11.36 -2.73
CA LEU A 154 -15.27 -11.41 -1.36
C LEU A 154 -14.13 -11.30 -0.33
N ALA A 155 -12.97 -11.89 -0.60
CA ALA A 155 -11.79 -11.79 0.26
C ALA A 155 -11.29 -10.33 0.37
N LEU A 156 -11.21 -9.60 -0.74
CA LEU A 156 -10.87 -8.17 -0.75
C LEU A 156 -11.91 -7.32 0.00
N MET A 157 -13.21 -7.61 -0.19
CA MET A 157 -14.27 -6.93 0.54
C MET A 157 -14.14 -7.18 2.04
N ASN A 158 -13.94 -8.44 2.47
CA ASN A 158 -13.73 -8.80 3.85
C ASN A 158 -12.49 -8.13 4.47
N ALA A 159 -11.39 -8.00 3.70
CA ALA A 159 -10.21 -7.28 4.16
C ALA A 159 -10.52 -5.82 4.51
N VAL A 160 -11.26 -5.11 3.65
CA VAL A 160 -11.66 -3.71 3.91
C VAL A 160 -12.58 -3.61 5.12
N GLU A 161 -13.58 -4.48 5.23
CA GLU A 161 -14.55 -4.48 6.33
C GLU A 161 -13.92 -4.82 7.68
N THR A 162 -12.91 -5.71 7.70
CA THR A 162 -12.22 -6.15 8.92
C THR A 162 -11.19 -5.12 9.37
N ILE A 163 -10.34 -4.65 8.46
CA ILE A 163 -9.23 -3.72 8.77
C ILE A 163 -9.75 -2.28 8.95
N LYS A 164 -10.80 -1.90 8.22
CA LYS A 164 -11.38 -0.54 8.20
C LYS A 164 -10.35 0.55 7.90
N PRO A 165 -9.54 0.40 6.85
CA PRO A 165 -8.46 1.34 6.57
C PRO A 165 -9.01 2.71 6.17
N LYS A 166 -8.32 3.78 6.54
CA LYS A 166 -8.63 5.14 6.05
C LYS A 166 -8.10 5.36 4.64
N ARG A 167 -7.04 4.67 4.28
CA ARG A 167 -6.37 4.80 2.98
C ARG A 167 -6.09 3.44 2.41
N ILE A 168 -6.30 3.29 1.11
CA ILE A 168 -5.98 2.07 0.37
C ILE A 168 -5.17 2.45 -0.87
N VAL A 169 -4.08 1.74 -1.11
CA VAL A 169 -3.33 1.80 -2.36
C VAL A 169 -3.36 0.41 -2.98
N VAL A 170 -3.96 0.29 -4.16
CA VAL A 170 -3.98 -0.95 -4.93
C VAL A 170 -3.10 -0.83 -6.17
N PHE A 171 -2.20 -1.79 -6.35
CA PHE A 171 -1.27 -1.79 -7.48
C PHE A 171 -1.85 -2.50 -8.69
N HIS A 172 -1.59 -1.89 -9.85
CA HIS A 172 -1.85 -2.42 -11.18
C HIS A 172 -0.68 -2.12 -12.13
N GLN A 173 -0.75 -2.61 -13.35
CA GLN A 173 0.17 -2.37 -14.46
C GLN A 173 -0.63 -2.23 -15.77
N PRO A 174 -0.15 -1.49 -16.83
CA PRO A 174 1.21 -0.98 -17.01
C PRO A 174 1.30 0.54 -17.22
N TYR A 175 0.35 1.38 -16.81
CA TYR A 175 0.21 2.77 -17.29
C TYR A 175 1.21 3.76 -16.72
N ALA A 176 2.01 3.39 -15.72
CA ALA A 176 3.02 4.24 -15.08
C ALA A 176 2.48 5.59 -14.57
N GLN A 177 1.34 5.57 -13.88
CA GLN A 177 0.68 6.73 -13.30
C GLN A 177 -0.08 6.37 -12.02
N ILE A 178 -0.50 7.36 -11.27
CA ILE A 178 -1.37 7.19 -10.11
C ILE A 178 -2.73 7.75 -10.51
N ASP A 179 -3.76 6.91 -10.43
CA ASP A 179 -5.11 7.32 -10.80
C ASP A 179 -5.72 8.26 -9.75
N CYS A 180 -6.59 9.15 -10.17
CA CYS A 180 -7.36 9.94 -9.22
C CYS A 180 -8.45 9.06 -8.58
N PRO A 181 -8.67 9.18 -7.25
CA PRO A 181 -9.69 8.37 -6.61
C PRO A 181 -11.09 8.77 -7.09
N PRO A 182 -11.91 7.81 -7.56
CA PRO A 182 -13.27 8.10 -7.97
C PRO A 182 -14.07 8.78 -6.84
N GLU A 183 -14.72 9.90 -7.16
CA GLU A 183 -15.61 10.64 -6.24
C GLU A 183 -14.93 11.13 -4.94
N ARG A 184 -13.59 11.20 -4.91
CA ARG A 184 -12.77 11.64 -3.76
C ARG A 184 -11.76 12.72 -4.18
N PRO A 185 -11.27 13.54 -3.23
CA PRO A 185 -10.14 14.43 -3.49
C PRO A 185 -8.87 13.65 -3.87
N ALA A 186 -8.07 14.19 -4.78
CA ALA A 186 -6.83 13.57 -5.25
C ALA A 186 -5.66 13.66 -4.25
N THR A 187 -5.91 13.98 -2.98
CA THR A 187 -4.85 14.23 -1.97
C THR A 187 -3.86 13.09 -1.82
N ILE A 188 -4.32 11.83 -1.83
CA ILE A 188 -3.44 10.65 -1.74
C ILE A 188 -2.64 10.47 -3.04
N SER A 189 -3.28 10.59 -4.20
CA SER A 189 -2.63 10.47 -5.50
C SER A 189 -1.58 11.56 -5.70
N ASP A 190 -1.90 12.81 -5.34
CA ASP A 190 -0.97 13.93 -5.42
C ASP A 190 0.20 13.78 -4.45
N ARG A 191 -0.05 13.29 -3.24
CA ARG A 191 0.99 13.02 -2.25
C ARG A 191 1.94 11.92 -2.74
N LEU A 192 1.41 10.81 -3.23
CA LEU A 192 2.22 9.75 -3.83
C LEU A 192 2.98 10.23 -5.07
N SER A 193 2.36 11.08 -5.90
CA SER A 193 3.03 11.71 -7.05
C SER A 193 4.28 12.51 -6.63
N GLN A 194 4.16 13.33 -5.59
CA GLN A 194 5.28 14.10 -5.03
C GLN A 194 6.41 13.20 -4.53
N LEU A 195 6.06 12.10 -3.84
CA LEU A 195 7.03 11.20 -3.23
C LEU A 195 7.72 10.26 -4.23
N THR A 196 7.02 9.88 -5.30
CA THR A 196 7.48 8.84 -6.22
C THR A 196 7.90 9.37 -7.59
N GLY A 197 7.41 10.55 -7.97
CA GLY A 197 7.60 11.12 -9.31
C GLY A 197 6.73 10.47 -10.40
N TYR A 198 5.77 9.60 -10.03
CA TYR A 198 4.73 9.17 -10.95
C TYR A 198 3.70 10.29 -11.12
N LYS A 199 3.10 10.43 -12.28
CA LYS A 199 2.07 11.44 -12.50
C LYS A 199 0.78 11.05 -11.79
N SER A 200 0.12 12.03 -11.16
CA SER A 200 -1.26 11.91 -10.67
C SER A 200 -2.19 12.36 -11.80
N GLU A 201 -2.77 11.43 -12.51
CA GLU A 201 -3.68 11.68 -13.64
C GLU A 201 -4.83 10.68 -13.58
N CYS A 202 -6.06 11.15 -13.83
CA CYS A 202 -7.20 10.25 -13.89
C CYS A 202 -7.14 9.38 -15.15
N ILE A 203 -7.30 8.09 -14.99
CA ILE A 203 -7.41 7.16 -16.11
C ILE A 203 -8.60 7.56 -16.98
N PRO A 204 -8.43 7.69 -18.30
CA PRO A 204 -9.51 8.08 -19.20
C PRO A 204 -10.72 7.16 -19.06
N GLY A 205 -11.88 7.73 -18.78
CA GLY A 205 -13.13 7.00 -18.58
C GLY A 205 -13.74 7.13 -17.19
N GLU A 206 -12.97 7.33 -16.14
CA GLU A 206 -13.53 7.50 -14.78
C GLU A 206 -14.19 8.87 -14.57
N LYS A 207 -13.67 9.94 -15.18
CA LYS A 207 -14.23 11.30 -15.07
C LYS A 207 -15.41 11.59 -15.98
N SER A 208 -15.60 10.85 -17.08
CA SER A 208 -16.49 11.34 -18.13
C SER A 208 -17.96 10.96 -17.96
N GLY A 209 -18.31 10.07 -17.02
CA GLY A 209 -19.69 9.56 -16.94
C GLY A 209 -20.17 8.93 -18.26
N SER A 210 -19.24 8.64 -19.18
CA SER A 210 -19.55 8.09 -20.50
C SER A 210 -20.15 6.70 -20.37
N PRO A 211 -21.26 6.41 -21.01
CA PRO A 211 -21.85 5.07 -21.02
C PRO A 211 -20.98 4.01 -21.72
N THR A 212 -19.90 4.42 -22.41
CA THR A 212 -18.90 3.52 -23.00
C THR A 212 -17.75 3.21 -22.04
N ASN A 213 -17.92 3.56 -20.77
CA ASN A 213 -16.84 3.50 -19.78
C ASN A 213 -16.52 2.06 -19.41
N SER A 214 -15.32 1.61 -19.75
CA SER A 214 -14.81 0.28 -19.44
C SER A 214 -14.43 0.08 -17.97
N TYR A 215 -14.51 1.14 -17.15
CA TYR A 215 -14.17 1.13 -15.73
C TYR A 215 -15.44 1.03 -14.86
N THR A 216 -16.01 -0.16 -14.80
CA THR A 216 -17.20 -0.47 -14.00
C THR A 216 -16.89 -1.64 -13.08
N GLY A 217 -17.50 -1.68 -11.89
CA GLY A 217 -17.32 -2.77 -10.96
C GLY A 217 -15.87 -2.93 -10.45
N THR A 218 -15.10 -1.82 -10.32
CA THR A 218 -13.73 -1.86 -9.83
C THR A 218 -13.67 -1.80 -8.31
N PHE A 219 -12.57 -2.28 -7.73
CA PHE A 219 -12.31 -2.23 -6.30
C PHE A 219 -12.36 -0.80 -5.76
N THR A 220 -11.67 0.14 -6.39
CA THR A 220 -11.60 1.54 -5.95
C THR A 220 -12.95 2.25 -6.05
N ILE A 221 -13.76 1.98 -7.09
CA ILE A 221 -15.13 2.50 -7.19
C ILE A 221 -16.00 1.97 -6.04
N TRP A 222 -15.93 0.65 -5.77
CA TRP A 222 -16.69 0.05 -4.67
C TRP A 222 -16.31 0.66 -3.32
N VAL A 223 -15.01 0.72 -3.01
CA VAL A 223 -14.54 1.31 -1.74
C VAL A 223 -15.00 2.75 -1.59
N ASN A 224 -14.68 3.59 -2.57
CA ASN A 224 -14.93 5.03 -2.48
C ASN A 224 -16.42 5.38 -2.44
N SER A 225 -17.28 4.55 -3.02
CA SER A 225 -18.73 4.76 -2.97
C SER A 225 -19.38 4.18 -1.71
N THR A 226 -18.77 3.15 -1.09
CA THR A 226 -19.37 2.43 0.05
C THR A 226 -18.89 2.96 1.39
N PHE A 227 -17.62 3.36 1.50
CA PHE A 227 -16.99 3.76 2.76
C PHE A 227 -16.60 5.24 2.74
N PRO A 228 -17.43 6.15 3.28
CA PRO A 228 -17.19 7.60 3.20
C PRO A 228 -15.90 8.05 3.88
N GLU A 229 -15.42 7.29 4.87
CA GLU A 229 -14.20 7.58 5.62
C GLU A 229 -12.94 6.97 5.02
N THR A 230 -13.06 6.18 3.95
CA THR A 230 -11.93 5.51 3.29
C THR A 230 -11.69 6.11 1.91
N THR A 231 -10.44 6.34 1.55
CA THR A 231 -10.05 6.70 0.18
C THR A 231 -9.15 5.63 -0.40
N ALA A 232 -9.57 5.03 -1.52
CA ALA A 232 -8.81 4.07 -2.29
C ALA A 232 -8.31 4.68 -3.60
N VAL A 233 -7.03 4.46 -3.91
CA VAL A 233 -6.39 4.90 -5.16
C VAL A 233 -5.77 3.72 -5.89
N THR A 234 -5.81 3.75 -7.23
CA THR A 234 -5.07 2.83 -8.08
C THR A 234 -3.69 3.40 -8.39
N PHE A 235 -2.66 2.64 -8.10
CA PHE A 235 -1.28 2.95 -8.49
C PHE A 235 -0.89 2.04 -9.65
N GLU A 236 -0.85 2.58 -10.84
CA GLU A 236 -0.41 1.90 -12.05
C GLU A 236 1.11 1.94 -12.14
N LEU A 237 1.77 0.81 -11.93
CA LEU A 237 3.20 0.66 -12.18
C LEU A 237 3.49 0.62 -13.68
N GLY A 238 4.75 0.75 -14.08
CA GLY A 238 5.16 0.53 -15.47
C GLY A 238 5.08 -0.94 -15.87
N LEU A 239 5.26 -1.23 -17.16
CA LEU A 239 5.29 -2.60 -17.67
C LEU A 239 6.36 -3.47 -16.96
N THR A 240 7.47 -2.85 -16.60
CA THR A 240 8.52 -3.42 -15.76
C THR A 240 9.07 -2.30 -14.87
N THR A 241 9.09 -2.55 -13.58
CA THR A 241 9.54 -1.56 -12.59
C THR A 241 10.93 -1.93 -12.06
N MET A 242 11.90 -1.01 -12.21
CA MET A 242 13.25 -1.21 -11.69
C MET A 242 13.27 -1.26 -10.16
N GLN A 243 14.20 -2.02 -9.56
CA GLN A 243 14.31 -2.19 -8.12
C GLN A 243 14.40 -0.87 -7.34
N ALA A 244 15.22 0.07 -7.78
CA ALA A 244 15.32 1.39 -7.15
C ALA A 244 13.99 2.16 -7.11
N LYS A 245 13.10 1.93 -8.09
CA LYS A 245 11.75 2.52 -8.10
C LYS A 245 10.82 1.79 -7.13
N ILE A 246 10.93 0.46 -7.02
CA ILE A 246 10.23 -0.34 -6.01
C ILE A 246 10.55 0.16 -4.59
N GLU A 247 11.83 0.35 -4.29
CA GLU A 247 12.30 0.91 -3.01
C GLU A 247 11.75 2.32 -2.76
N THR A 248 11.76 3.18 -3.79
CA THR A 248 11.19 4.53 -3.70
C THR A 248 9.69 4.47 -3.35
N ILE A 249 8.92 3.58 -4.01
CA ILE A 249 7.48 3.44 -3.77
C ILE A 249 7.21 2.88 -2.37
N ALA A 250 7.95 1.86 -1.93
CA ALA A 250 7.81 1.30 -0.59
C ALA A 250 8.09 2.37 0.49
N ASN A 251 9.12 3.19 0.32
CA ASN A 251 9.40 4.32 1.21
C ASN A 251 8.29 5.38 1.17
N ALA A 252 7.75 5.69 -0.01
CA ALA A 252 6.62 6.62 -0.15
C ALA A 252 5.37 6.14 0.60
N LEU A 253 5.10 4.83 0.62
CA LEU A 253 3.99 4.25 1.38
C LEU A 253 4.20 4.38 2.89
N ARG A 254 5.44 4.21 3.39
CA ARG A 254 5.77 4.45 4.81
C ARG A 254 5.53 5.91 5.19
N VAL A 255 5.97 6.85 4.35
CA VAL A 255 5.72 8.28 4.57
C VAL A 255 4.23 8.58 4.51
N LEU A 256 3.51 8.07 3.49
CA LEU A 256 2.06 8.26 3.39
C LEU A 256 1.34 7.73 4.65
N ALA A 257 1.76 6.60 5.20
CA ALA A 257 1.15 6.05 6.40
C ALA A 257 1.35 6.94 7.64
N ALA A 258 2.47 7.67 7.71
CA ALA A 258 2.78 8.60 8.81
C ALA A 258 2.12 9.98 8.64
N ASP A 259 1.66 10.35 7.45
CA ASP A 259 0.94 11.61 7.20
C ASP A 259 -0.42 11.56 7.94
N GLN A 260 -0.75 12.59 8.75
CA GLN A 260 -1.99 12.72 9.52
C GLN A 260 -3.07 13.47 8.75
#